data_3fc50f96c8742e75e6c9543fa1fb16cc
#
_entry.id   3fc50f96c8742e75e6c9543fa1fb16cc
#
_cell.length_a   1.000
_cell.length_b   1.000
_cell.length_c   1.000
_cell.angle_alpha   90.00
_cell.angle_beta   90.00
_cell.angle_gamma   90.00
#
_symmetry.space_group_name_H-M   'P 1'
#
loop_
_entity.id
_entity.type
_entity.pdbx_description
1 polymer ?
#
loop_
_entity_poly.entity_id
_entity_poly.type
_entity_poly.pdbx_seq_one_letter_code
_entity_poly.pdbx_strand_id
1 'polypeptide(L)'
;MHRHAARKLYLYLAALFITSLVVSNLIFQKFFYWRPFDWEVFGMPIFELSVGILPYPITFLITDIISEIFGKKSANQVVVAGIFASFFSIGILLLAGVVPAIESSPIDDATFHSVFALSPLAVLASMIAYLSAQFVDIRIYHYWKNLTQGKHLWLRNNFSTFSSQIIDST
;
A
#
# COMPACT_ATOMS: atom_id res chain seq x y z
N MET A 1 -7.87 -17.18 23.39
CA MET A 1 -7.05 -17.48 22.20
C MET A 1 -5.63 -17.79 22.65
N HIS A 2 -5.03 -18.93 22.31
CA HIS A 2 -3.69 -19.28 22.77
C HIS A 2 -2.67 -18.25 22.26
N ARG A 3 -1.79 -17.76 23.11
CA ARG A 3 -0.76 -16.73 22.79
C ARG A 3 0.04 -17.05 21.51
N HIS A 4 0.29 -18.34 21.26
CA HIS A 4 0.98 -18.81 20.06
C HIS A 4 0.18 -18.56 18.75
N ALA A 5 -1.13 -18.80 18.77
CA ALA A 5 -1.99 -18.58 17.60
C ALA A 5 -2.11 -17.09 17.28
N ALA A 6 -2.26 -16.24 18.31
CA ALA A 6 -2.30 -14.78 18.14
C ALA A 6 -1.00 -14.24 17.53
N ARG A 7 0.16 -14.70 18.01
CA ARG A 7 1.46 -14.29 17.47
C ARG A 7 1.65 -14.73 16.01
N LYS A 8 1.25 -15.94 15.67
CA LYS A 8 1.30 -16.43 14.28
C LYS A 8 0.40 -15.59 13.37
N LEU A 9 -0.84 -15.30 13.81
CA LEU A 9 -1.77 -14.46 13.05
C LEU A 9 -1.17 -13.07 12.80
N TYR A 10 -0.61 -12.43 13.83
CA TYR A 10 0.05 -11.13 13.68
C TYR A 10 1.19 -11.17 12.66
N LEU A 11 2.05 -12.19 12.69
CA LEU A 11 3.15 -12.34 11.75
C LEU A 11 2.66 -12.51 10.30
N TYR A 12 1.60 -13.31 10.08
CA TYR A 12 1.03 -13.48 8.74
C TYR A 12 0.39 -12.19 8.21
N LEU A 13 -0.34 -11.48 9.05
CA LEU A 13 -0.93 -10.20 8.69
C LEU A 13 0.16 -9.15 8.39
N ALA A 14 1.20 -9.07 9.21
CA ALA A 14 2.32 -8.16 8.99
C ALA A 14 3.07 -8.50 7.69
N ALA A 15 3.36 -9.77 7.43
CA ALA A 15 3.99 -10.21 6.20
C ALA A 15 3.14 -9.88 4.98
N LEU A 16 1.83 -10.13 5.02
CA LEU A 16 0.92 -9.83 3.93
C LEU A 16 0.82 -8.33 3.68
N PHE A 17 0.77 -7.49 4.73
CA PHE A 17 0.80 -6.04 4.61
C PHE A 17 2.07 -5.56 3.90
N ILE A 18 3.24 -5.98 4.39
CA ILE A 18 4.54 -5.56 3.84
C ILE A 18 4.66 -6.01 2.38
N THR A 19 4.29 -7.24 2.08
CA THR A 19 4.33 -7.77 0.70
C THR A 19 3.39 -6.99 -0.21
N SER A 20 2.16 -6.72 0.22
CA SER A 20 1.18 -5.95 -0.56
C SER A 20 1.71 -4.54 -0.87
N LEU A 21 2.32 -3.89 0.12
CA LEU A 21 2.89 -2.55 -0.04
C LEU A 21 4.08 -2.55 -1.01
N VAL A 22 5.03 -3.48 -0.86
CA VAL A 22 6.20 -3.59 -1.74
C VAL A 22 5.77 -3.93 -3.17
N VAL A 23 4.88 -4.90 -3.35
CA VAL A 23 4.38 -5.30 -4.69
C VAL A 23 3.64 -4.14 -5.34
N SER A 24 2.80 -3.40 -4.61
CA SER A 24 2.13 -2.20 -5.13
C SER A 24 3.12 -1.20 -5.72
N ASN A 25 4.22 -0.94 -4.99
CA ASN A 25 5.29 -0.04 -5.44
C ASN A 25 6.09 -0.57 -6.64
N LEU A 26 6.12 -1.88 -6.88
CA LEU A 26 6.83 -2.48 -8.03
C LEU A 26 6.01 -2.44 -9.31
N ILE A 27 4.68 -2.55 -9.21
CA ILE A 27 3.79 -2.71 -10.37
C ILE A 27 3.03 -1.43 -10.74
N PHE A 28 3.21 -0.32 -10.02
CA PHE A 28 2.40 0.88 -10.16
C PHE A 28 2.55 1.58 -11.51
N GLN A 29 3.64 1.36 -12.24
CA GLN A 29 3.89 1.99 -13.54
C GLN A 29 3.01 1.45 -14.67
N LYS A 30 2.31 0.34 -14.44
CA LYS A 30 1.34 -0.19 -15.40
C LYS A 30 -0.03 0.41 -15.14
N PHE A 31 -0.61 1.05 -16.15
CA PHE A 31 -1.95 1.64 -16.10
C PHE A 31 -2.94 0.80 -16.86
N PHE A 32 -4.22 0.85 -16.46
CA PHE A 32 -5.32 0.22 -17.15
C PHE A 32 -6.59 1.08 -17.05
N TYR A 33 -7.47 0.93 -18.02
CA TYR A 33 -8.78 1.57 -17.98
C TYR A 33 -9.78 0.68 -17.25
N TRP A 34 -10.38 1.21 -16.18
CA TRP A 34 -11.50 0.55 -15.54
C TRP A 34 -12.81 1.13 -16.07
N ARG A 35 -13.59 0.33 -16.80
CA ARG A 35 -14.86 0.73 -17.42
C ARG A 35 -16.02 -0.03 -16.81
N PRO A 36 -16.45 0.29 -15.57
CA PRO A 36 -17.61 -0.34 -14.94
C PRO A 36 -18.92 0.07 -15.66
N PHE A 37 -18.89 1.24 -16.30
CA PHE A 37 -19.94 1.78 -17.16
C PHE A 37 -19.24 2.42 -18.37
N ASP A 38 -19.90 2.40 -19.55
CA ASP A 38 -19.36 3.03 -20.77
C ASP A 38 -19.47 4.58 -20.73
N TRP A 39 -19.00 5.16 -19.65
CA TRP A 39 -18.98 6.61 -19.45
C TRP A 39 -17.67 7.18 -19.95
N GLU A 40 -17.78 8.05 -20.94
CA GLU A 40 -16.68 8.85 -21.45
C GLU A 40 -16.94 10.33 -21.15
N VAL A 41 -15.93 11.05 -20.67
CA VAL A 41 -15.95 12.50 -20.54
C VAL A 41 -14.99 13.07 -21.56
N PHE A 42 -15.47 13.89 -22.48
CA PHE A 42 -14.72 14.45 -23.61
C PHE A 42 -14.04 13.39 -24.50
N GLY A 43 -14.65 12.19 -24.65
CA GLY A 43 -14.09 11.09 -25.44
C GLY A 43 -12.93 10.34 -24.79
N MET A 44 -12.69 10.56 -23.50
CA MET A 44 -11.69 9.83 -22.72
C MET A 44 -12.36 8.99 -21.64
N PRO A 45 -11.83 7.77 -21.35
CA PRO A 45 -12.31 6.96 -20.25
C PRO A 45 -12.11 7.70 -18.92
N ILE A 46 -13.11 7.69 -18.05
CA ILE A 46 -13.10 8.46 -16.80
C ILE A 46 -12.07 7.92 -15.80
N PHE A 47 -11.82 6.60 -15.80
CA PHE A 47 -10.96 5.96 -14.81
C PHE A 47 -9.74 5.33 -15.48
N GLU A 48 -8.62 6.05 -15.46
CA GLU A 48 -7.31 5.50 -15.69
C GLU A 48 -6.66 5.20 -14.34
N LEU A 49 -6.40 3.93 -14.08
CA LEU A 49 -5.93 3.44 -12.79
C LEU A 49 -4.58 2.75 -12.94
N SER A 50 -3.69 2.97 -11.97
CA SER A 50 -2.47 2.19 -11.84
C SER A 50 -2.79 0.77 -11.36
N VAL A 51 -2.09 -0.24 -11.88
CA VAL A 51 -2.18 -1.63 -11.38
C VAL A 51 -1.73 -1.73 -9.91
N GLY A 52 -0.90 -0.82 -9.45
CA GLY A 52 -0.50 -0.72 -8.05
C GLY A 52 -1.67 -0.53 -7.07
N ILE A 53 -2.85 -0.08 -7.55
CA ILE A 53 -4.04 0.05 -6.70
C ILE A 53 -4.63 -1.31 -6.27
N LEU A 54 -4.33 -2.41 -6.98
CA LEU A 54 -4.93 -3.72 -6.70
C LEU A 54 -4.60 -4.26 -5.30
N PRO A 55 -3.34 -4.19 -4.81
CA PRO A 55 -3.02 -4.60 -3.44
C PRO A 55 -3.42 -3.57 -2.36
N TYR A 56 -3.76 -2.35 -2.74
CA TYR A 56 -3.99 -1.24 -1.81
C TYR A 56 -5.11 -1.51 -0.78
N PRO A 57 -6.31 -1.96 -1.17
CA PRO A 57 -7.39 -2.26 -0.22
C PRO A 57 -6.98 -3.30 0.83
N ILE A 58 -6.08 -4.22 0.45
CA ILE A 58 -5.56 -5.25 1.34
C ILE A 58 -4.76 -4.63 2.47
N THR A 59 -3.96 -3.59 2.19
CA THR A 59 -3.14 -2.92 3.21
C THR A 59 -4.00 -2.25 4.28
N PHE A 60 -5.08 -1.55 3.89
CA PHE A 60 -6.01 -0.92 4.83
C PHE A 60 -6.78 -1.97 5.64
N LEU A 61 -7.30 -3.00 4.99
CA LEU A 61 -8.00 -4.08 5.67
C LEU A 61 -7.12 -4.76 6.73
N ILE A 62 -5.85 -5.01 6.42
CA ILE A 62 -4.91 -5.64 7.35
C ILE A 62 -4.62 -4.73 8.54
N THR A 63 -4.40 -3.44 8.33
CA THR A 63 -4.16 -2.48 9.43
C THR A 63 -5.38 -2.35 10.33
N ASP A 64 -6.59 -2.40 9.77
CA ASP A 64 -7.83 -2.44 10.54
C ASP A 64 -7.96 -3.70 11.39
N ILE A 65 -7.68 -4.88 10.81
CA ILE A 65 -7.69 -6.16 11.53
C ILE A 65 -6.65 -6.14 12.66
N ILE A 66 -5.43 -5.67 12.38
CA ILE A 66 -4.38 -5.55 13.40
C ILE A 66 -4.79 -4.55 14.48
N SER A 67 -5.37 -3.42 14.11
CA SER A 67 -5.87 -2.40 15.06
C SER A 67 -6.97 -2.96 15.96
N GLU A 68 -7.85 -3.80 15.42
CA GLU A 68 -8.93 -4.40 16.19
C GLU A 68 -8.44 -5.45 17.18
N ILE A 69 -7.56 -6.35 16.74
CA ILE A 69 -7.12 -7.51 17.53
C ILE A 69 -5.94 -7.17 18.45
N PHE A 70 -4.96 -6.42 17.94
CA PHE A 70 -3.67 -6.18 18.60
C PHE A 70 -3.47 -4.72 19.03
N GLY A 71 -4.40 -3.83 18.66
CA GLY A 71 -4.41 -2.43 19.05
C GLY A 71 -3.54 -1.52 18.16
N LYS A 72 -3.76 -0.21 18.33
CA LYS A 72 -3.14 0.87 17.56
C LYS A 72 -1.62 0.80 17.46
N LYS A 73 -0.95 0.48 18.58
CA LYS A 73 0.52 0.43 18.64
C LYS A 73 1.06 -0.63 17.67
N SER A 74 0.43 -1.79 17.62
CA SER A 74 0.82 -2.89 16.73
C SER A 74 0.57 -2.54 15.26
N ALA A 75 -0.54 -1.88 14.94
CA ALA A 75 -0.83 -1.41 13.59
C ALA A 75 0.23 -0.39 13.13
N ASN A 76 0.55 0.61 13.95
CA ASN A 76 1.60 1.58 13.63
C ASN A 76 2.97 0.92 13.42
N GLN A 77 3.31 -0.10 14.20
CA GLN A 77 4.57 -0.83 14.03
C GLN A 77 4.65 -1.55 12.69
N VAL A 78 3.55 -2.16 12.24
CA VAL A 78 3.50 -2.83 10.94
C VAL A 78 3.61 -1.83 9.79
N VAL A 79 2.96 -0.66 9.90
CA VAL A 79 3.11 0.42 8.91
C VAL A 79 4.57 0.88 8.83
N VAL A 80 5.22 1.15 9.95
CA VAL A 80 6.65 1.54 9.98
C VAL A 80 7.54 0.45 9.39
N ALA A 81 7.27 -0.83 9.68
CA ALA A 81 8.03 -1.95 9.10
C ALA A 81 7.83 -2.04 7.58
N GLY A 82 6.62 -1.80 7.08
CA GLY A 82 6.30 -1.75 5.65
C GLY A 82 7.06 -0.65 4.91
N ILE A 83 7.18 0.53 5.53
CA ILE A 83 7.96 1.63 5.00
C ILE A 83 9.44 1.26 4.89
N PHE A 84 9.99 0.72 5.97
CA PHE A 84 11.38 0.28 5.96
C PHE A 84 11.64 -0.75 4.83
N ALA A 85 10.74 -1.73 4.68
CA ALA A 85 10.81 -2.72 3.61
C ALA A 85 10.72 -2.08 2.22
N SER A 86 9.86 -1.06 2.04
CA SER A 86 9.74 -0.34 0.76
C SER A 86 11.00 0.45 0.43
N PHE A 87 11.57 1.18 1.39
CA PHE A 87 12.86 1.87 1.18
C PHE A 87 14.00 0.90 0.86
N PHE A 88 14.05 -0.23 1.56
CA PHE A 88 15.03 -1.28 1.27
C PHE A 88 14.86 -1.81 -0.16
N SER A 89 13.64 -2.11 -0.58
CA SER A 89 13.35 -2.60 -1.94
C SER A 89 13.75 -1.60 -3.02
N ILE A 90 13.46 -0.30 -2.81
CA ILE A 90 13.89 0.77 -3.72
C ILE A 90 15.42 0.86 -3.77
N GLY A 91 16.09 0.78 -2.63
CA GLY A 91 17.57 0.79 -2.57
C GLY A 91 18.19 -0.37 -3.36
N ILE A 92 17.60 -1.56 -3.26
CA ILE A 92 18.05 -2.73 -4.05
C ILE A 92 17.79 -2.52 -5.55
N LEU A 93 16.65 -1.94 -5.94
CA LEU A 93 16.36 -1.64 -7.35
C LEU A 93 17.33 -0.62 -7.93
N LEU A 94 17.68 0.41 -7.17
CA LEU A 94 18.68 1.42 -7.60
C LEU A 94 20.06 0.78 -7.76
N LEU A 95 20.48 -0.09 -6.84
CA LEU A 95 21.73 -0.83 -6.96
C LEU A 95 21.72 -1.77 -8.17
N ALA A 96 20.63 -2.49 -8.40
CA ALA A 96 20.48 -3.37 -9.55
C ALA A 96 20.56 -2.61 -10.88
N GLY A 97 20.03 -1.38 -10.94
CA GLY A 97 20.11 -0.53 -12.12
C GLY A 97 21.52 -0.01 -12.46
N VAL A 98 22.47 -0.07 -11.51
CA VAL A 98 23.89 0.32 -11.73
C VAL A 98 24.72 -0.87 -12.23
N VAL A 99 24.27 -2.11 -12.01
CA VAL A 99 24.98 -3.31 -12.43
C VAL A 99 24.70 -3.61 -13.90
N PRO A 100 25.70 -3.59 -14.80
CA PRO A 100 25.47 -3.79 -16.23
C PRO A 100 25.02 -5.21 -16.54
N ALA A 101 24.08 -5.34 -17.43
CA ALA A 101 23.62 -6.63 -17.94
C ALA A 101 24.69 -7.27 -18.84
N ILE A 102 24.85 -8.59 -18.74
CA ILE A 102 25.69 -9.35 -19.69
C ILE A 102 24.96 -9.54 -21.03
N GLU A 103 25.70 -9.77 -22.12
CA GLU A 103 25.12 -9.91 -23.48
C GLU A 103 24.05 -11.01 -23.60
N SER A 104 24.17 -12.09 -22.80
CA SER A 104 23.20 -13.19 -22.78
C SER A 104 22.04 -12.98 -21.80
N SER A 105 21.93 -11.79 -21.19
CA SER A 105 20.83 -11.51 -20.25
C SER A 105 19.49 -11.46 -20.98
N PRO A 106 18.43 -12.12 -20.48
CA PRO A 106 17.10 -12.05 -21.06
C PRO A 106 16.46 -10.66 -20.97
N ILE A 107 16.97 -9.79 -20.09
CA ILE A 107 16.55 -8.40 -19.91
C ILE A 107 17.81 -7.53 -19.97
N ASP A 108 17.84 -6.59 -20.90
CA ASP A 108 18.92 -5.60 -21.03
C ASP A 108 18.73 -4.41 -20.08
N ASP A 109 19.76 -3.58 -19.96
CA ASP A 109 19.74 -2.41 -19.09
C ASP A 109 18.63 -1.42 -19.47
N ALA A 110 18.37 -1.23 -20.75
CA ALA A 110 17.33 -0.31 -21.23
C ALA A 110 15.93 -0.77 -20.80
N THR A 111 15.65 -2.06 -20.97
CA THR A 111 14.38 -2.68 -20.54
C THR A 111 14.24 -2.63 -19.02
N PHE A 112 15.31 -2.96 -18.28
CA PHE A 112 15.30 -2.87 -16.81
C PHE A 112 15.01 -1.44 -16.34
N HIS A 113 15.68 -0.46 -16.91
CA HIS A 113 15.45 0.95 -16.61
C HIS A 113 14.04 1.40 -16.99
N SER A 114 13.50 0.96 -18.13
CA SER A 114 12.13 1.34 -18.54
C SER A 114 11.05 0.86 -17.57
N VAL A 115 11.30 -0.28 -16.89
CA VAL A 115 10.35 -0.87 -15.93
C VAL A 115 10.57 -0.36 -14.50
N PHE A 116 11.84 -0.19 -14.08
CA PHE A 116 12.19 0.06 -12.68
C PHE A 116 12.84 1.43 -12.42
N ALA A 117 13.09 2.24 -13.45
CA ALA A 117 13.62 3.59 -13.27
C ALA A 117 12.57 4.51 -12.66
N LEU A 118 12.42 4.40 -11.36
CA LEU A 118 11.55 5.25 -10.57
C LEU A 118 12.19 6.62 -10.43
N SER A 119 11.44 7.69 -10.70
CA SER A 119 11.86 9.01 -10.25
C SER A 119 11.96 9.00 -8.71
N PRO A 120 13.14 9.19 -8.12
CA PRO A 120 13.28 9.14 -6.66
C PRO A 120 12.35 10.13 -5.96
N LEU A 121 12.10 11.28 -6.59
CA LEU A 121 11.19 12.30 -6.06
C LEU A 121 9.72 11.84 -6.08
N ALA A 122 9.28 11.20 -7.17
CA ALA A 122 7.92 10.66 -7.27
C ALA A 122 7.68 9.54 -6.24
N VAL A 123 8.67 8.67 -6.05
CA VAL A 123 8.61 7.62 -5.05
C VAL A 123 8.53 8.18 -3.64
N LEU A 124 9.37 9.16 -3.30
CA LEU A 124 9.33 9.82 -1.99
C LEU A 124 7.98 10.50 -1.74
N ALA A 125 7.46 11.23 -2.74
CA ALA A 125 6.15 11.88 -2.64
C ALA A 125 5.03 10.87 -2.39
N SER A 126 4.97 9.79 -3.18
CA SER A 126 4.00 8.70 -3.00
C SER A 126 4.11 8.05 -1.64
N MET A 127 5.32 7.82 -1.14
CA MET A 127 5.52 7.21 0.18
C MET A 127 5.07 8.12 1.31
N ILE A 128 5.32 9.44 1.20
CA ILE A 128 4.86 10.41 2.20
C ILE A 128 3.32 10.49 2.20
N ALA A 129 2.70 10.55 1.02
CA ALA A 129 1.24 10.54 0.90
C ALA A 129 0.63 9.28 1.51
N TYR A 130 1.13 8.11 1.12
CA TYR A 130 0.69 6.83 1.65
C TYR A 130 0.84 6.74 3.17
N LEU A 131 1.99 7.16 3.71
CA LEU A 131 2.24 7.20 5.14
C LEU A 131 1.22 8.05 5.88
N SER A 132 1.00 9.25 5.37
CA SER A 132 0.04 10.17 5.96
C SER A 132 -1.35 9.57 5.96
N ALA A 133 -1.76 8.95 4.86
CA ALA A 133 -3.05 8.26 4.74
C ALA A 133 -3.18 7.10 5.74
N GLN A 134 -2.16 6.25 5.87
CA GLN A 134 -2.18 5.11 6.80
C GLN A 134 -2.24 5.54 8.27
N PHE A 135 -1.47 6.56 8.66
CA PHE A 135 -1.53 7.05 10.04
C PHE A 135 -2.84 7.76 10.35
N VAL A 136 -3.42 8.46 9.38
CA VAL A 136 -4.74 9.08 9.53
C VAL A 136 -5.81 8.00 9.62
N ASP A 137 -5.76 6.96 8.78
CA ASP A 137 -6.69 5.83 8.83
C ASP A 137 -6.70 5.19 10.23
N ILE A 138 -5.54 4.80 10.75
CA ILE A 138 -5.41 4.21 12.08
C ILE A 138 -5.94 5.16 13.18
N ARG A 139 -5.74 6.48 13.05
CA ARG A 139 -6.26 7.46 14.01
C ARG A 139 -7.78 7.57 13.96
N ILE A 140 -8.35 7.68 12.77
CA ILE A 140 -9.80 7.79 12.54
C ILE A 140 -10.48 6.50 12.98
N TYR A 141 -9.92 5.34 12.63
CA TYR A 141 -10.42 4.04 13.07
C TYR A 141 -10.55 3.97 14.60
N HIS A 142 -9.50 4.34 15.33
CA HIS A 142 -9.52 4.32 16.79
C HIS A 142 -10.43 5.39 17.40
N TYR A 143 -10.56 6.55 16.76
CA TYR A 143 -11.52 7.57 17.17
C TYR A 143 -12.96 7.03 17.12
N TRP A 144 -13.36 6.43 15.99
CA TRP A 144 -14.68 5.80 15.83
C TRP A 144 -14.85 4.59 16.74
N LYS A 145 -13.81 3.79 16.97
CA LYS A 145 -13.85 2.66 17.91
C LYS A 145 -14.21 3.13 19.33
N ASN A 146 -13.61 4.21 19.78
CA ASN A 146 -13.92 4.79 21.10
C ASN A 146 -15.33 5.40 21.13
N LEU A 147 -15.74 6.12 20.09
CA LEU A 147 -17.05 6.75 20.02
C LEU A 147 -18.19 5.71 19.99
N THR A 148 -18.01 4.62 19.25
CA THR A 148 -19.00 3.54 19.09
C THR A 148 -18.93 2.47 20.19
N GLN A 149 -18.06 2.64 21.19
CA GLN A 149 -17.84 1.66 22.27
C GLN A 149 -17.55 0.24 21.73
N GLY A 150 -16.84 0.15 20.63
CA GLY A 150 -16.50 -1.13 19.97
C GLY A 150 -17.62 -1.74 19.12
N LYS A 151 -18.78 -1.13 19.01
CA LYS A 151 -19.89 -1.55 18.15
C LYS A 151 -19.69 -1.04 16.72
N HIS A 152 -20.39 -1.66 15.74
CA HIS A 152 -20.40 -1.21 14.34
C HIS A 152 -19.03 -1.19 13.65
N LEU A 153 -18.35 -2.35 13.62
CA LEU A 153 -17.05 -2.56 12.95
C LEU A 153 -17.06 -2.07 11.49
N TRP A 154 -18.13 -2.38 10.74
CA TRP A 154 -18.28 -1.97 9.34
C TRP A 154 -18.22 -0.45 9.15
N LEU A 155 -18.87 0.31 10.04
CA LEU A 155 -18.89 1.78 9.98
C LEU A 155 -17.47 2.35 10.19
N ARG A 156 -16.75 1.81 11.16
CA ARG A 156 -15.36 2.25 11.48
C ARG A 156 -14.42 2.04 10.29
N ASN A 157 -14.44 0.84 9.72
CA ASN A 157 -13.58 0.50 8.58
C ASN A 157 -13.88 1.40 7.37
N ASN A 158 -15.15 1.53 7.01
CA ASN A 158 -15.50 2.32 5.82
C ASN A 158 -15.18 3.82 5.99
N PHE A 159 -15.48 4.40 7.16
CA PHE A 159 -15.21 5.82 7.39
C PHE A 159 -13.72 6.13 7.51
N SER A 160 -12.92 5.26 8.15
CA SER A 160 -11.47 5.47 8.24
C SER A 160 -10.82 5.36 6.86
N THR A 161 -11.12 4.29 6.13
CA THR A 161 -10.56 4.04 4.80
C THR A 161 -10.99 5.10 3.80
N PHE A 162 -12.27 5.53 3.80
CA PHE A 162 -12.72 6.58 2.89
C PHE A 162 -12.03 7.92 3.16
N SER A 163 -11.90 8.29 4.43
CA SER A 163 -11.23 9.54 4.81
C SER A 163 -9.74 9.53 4.49
N SER A 164 -9.05 8.41 4.70
CA SER A 164 -7.62 8.27 4.40
C SER A 164 -7.35 8.24 2.89
N GLN A 165 -8.23 7.65 2.10
CA GLN A 165 -8.15 7.62 0.64
C GLN A 165 -8.28 9.01 0.01
N ILE A 166 -9.11 9.88 0.58
CA ILE A 166 -9.18 11.29 0.14
C ILE A 166 -7.82 11.98 0.33
N ILE A 167 -7.14 11.73 1.44
CA ILE A 167 -5.82 12.31 1.73
C ILE A 167 -4.74 11.74 0.81
N ASP A 168 -4.79 10.45 0.50
CA ASP A 168 -3.84 9.80 -0.39
C ASP A 168 -3.98 10.27 -1.85
N SER A 169 -5.19 10.72 -2.22
CA SER A 169 -5.52 11.16 -3.59
C SER A 169 -5.27 12.65 -3.84
N THR A 170 -4.92 13.42 -2.80
CA THR A 170 -4.70 14.88 -2.89
C THR A 170 -3.24 15.22 -2.94
#